data_6b656267a124d3fa8c338abe08615764
#
_entry.id   6b656267a124d3fa8c338abe08615764
#
_cell.length_a   1.000
_cell.length_b   1.000
_cell.length_c   1.000
_cell.angle_alpha   90.00
_cell.angle_beta   90.00
_cell.angle_gamma   90.00
#
_symmetry.space_group_name_H-M   'P 1'
#
loop_
_entity.id
_entity.type
_entity.pdbx_description
1 polymer ?
#
loop_
_entity_poly.entity_id
_entity_poly.type
_entity_poly.pdbx_seq_one_letter_code
_entity_poly.pdbx_strand_id
1 'polypeptide(L)'
;MNLQVTGKDIKNIGYKVFDNEGYLTIVTEGYCYGLEDILLRNILRCFGDDYKVTDSFDYERPDEPEDSDEMDVAWDTNLPWEIYCNEKDTNDVIVDVLIDKSDISRIGHTSYGGSDNMTKITADGDTCMLEAILLRNILKCFGEQYHIIEELDVPKDMDDADPWDTDLEFVTNLPWDIYMKDCNLNEGTRKVELEKEDMQSIGCQSYGDWVLCNEKTAAIEQILLSSILKCFGEGHCIEEIETYTPEESPNEMACVKFYTSLPC
;
A
#
# COMPACT_ATOMS: atom_id res chain seq x y z
N MET A 1 -3.48 -16.03 6.45
CA MET A 1 -3.88 -15.02 7.48
C MET A 1 -4.54 -13.86 6.77
N ASN A 2 -5.51 -13.17 7.39
CA ASN A 2 -6.03 -11.95 6.78
C ASN A 2 -5.13 -10.75 7.11
N LEU A 3 -5.01 -9.82 6.18
CA LEU A 3 -4.42 -8.51 6.45
C LEU A 3 -5.35 -7.75 7.41
N GLN A 4 -4.79 -7.25 8.48
CA GLN A 4 -5.51 -6.56 9.55
C GLN A 4 -4.92 -5.18 9.81
N VAL A 5 -5.77 -4.22 10.13
CA VAL A 5 -5.40 -2.86 10.50
C VAL A 5 -6.11 -2.45 11.79
N THR A 6 -5.56 -1.43 12.44
CA THR A 6 -6.09 -0.79 13.64
C THR A 6 -6.26 0.70 13.44
N GLY A 7 -6.99 1.37 14.31
CA GLY A 7 -7.11 2.83 14.27
C GLY A 7 -5.78 3.57 14.50
N LYS A 8 -4.80 2.90 15.11
CA LYS A 8 -3.45 3.46 15.32
C LYS A 8 -2.63 3.56 14.03
N ASP A 9 -2.98 2.76 13.00
CA ASP A 9 -2.24 2.72 11.74
C ASP A 9 -2.38 4.02 10.92
N ILE A 10 -3.31 4.91 11.27
CA ILE A 10 -3.34 6.29 10.73
C ILE A 10 -1.98 6.99 10.90
N LYS A 11 -1.33 6.78 12.06
CA LYS A 11 -0.03 7.39 12.35
C LYS A 11 1.14 6.73 11.59
N ASN A 12 0.93 5.52 11.15
CA ASN A 12 1.94 4.81 10.36
C ASN A 12 1.87 5.25 8.91
N ILE A 13 0.65 5.40 8.34
CA ILE A 13 0.45 5.73 6.94
C ILE A 13 0.51 7.24 6.66
N GLY A 14 0.06 8.08 7.60
CA GLY A 14 0.06 9.54 7.47
C GLY A 14 1.22 10.17 8.24
N TYR A 15 2.12 10.86 7.55
CA TYR A 15 3.19 11.60 8.24
C TYR A 15 2.70 12.90 8.88
N LYS A 16 1.55 13.41 8.42
CA LYS A 16 0.90 14.61 8.96
C LYS A 16 -0.61 14.43 9.03
N VAL A 17 -1.20 14.94 10.10
CA VAL A 17 -2.65 15.00 10.27
C VAL A 17 -3.05 16.35 10.82
N PHE A 18 -4.20 16.89 10.39
CA PHE A 18 -4.71 18.16 10.87
C PHE A 18 -6.24 18.23 10.84
N ASP A 19 -6.77 19.21 11.56
CA ASP A 19 -8.19 19.54 11.57
C ASP A 19 -8.54 20.41 10.34
N ASN A 20 -9.44 19.90 9.52
CA ASN A 20 -10.04 20.63 8.41
C ASN A 20 -11.54 20.78 8.67
N GLU A 21 -11.96 21.96 9.11
CA GLU A 21 -13.39 22.28 9.40
C GLU A 21 -14.09 21.31 10.37
N GLY A 22 -13.35 20.75 11.33
CA GLY A 22 -13.89 19.80 12.34
C GLY A 22 -13.74 18.33 11.95
N TYR A 23 -13.08 18.04 10.83
CA TYR A 23 -12.82 16.67 10.34
C TYR A 23 -11.32 16.40 10.19
N LEU A 24 -10.98 15.11 10.22
CA LEU A 24 -9.61 14.66 10.05
C LEU A 24 -9.21 14.73 8.59
N THR A 25 -8.09 15.43 8.29
CA THR A 25 -7.34 15.31 7.04
C THR A 25 -6.01 14.63 7.34
N ILE A 26 -5.63 13.66 6.51
CA ILE A 26 -4.41 12.85 6.61
C ILE A 26 -3.55 13.16 5.39
N VAL A 27 -2.26 13.44 5.58
CA VAL A 27 -1.30 13.63 4.48
C VAL A 27 -0.36 12.43 4.44
N THR A 28 -0.26 11.83 3.27
CA THR A 28 0.65 10.73 2.95
C THR A 28 1.66 11.18 1.91
N GLU A 29 2.72 10.42 1.73
CA GLU A 29 3.75 10.76 0.74
C GLU A 29 3.30 10.54 -0.71
N GLY A 30 2.12 9.96 -0.93
CA GLY A 30 1.52 9.75 -2.25
C GLY A 30 2.24 8.73 -3.14
N TYR A 31 3.34 8.18 -2.66
CA TYR A 31 4.19 7.25 -3.41
C TYR A 31 3.48 5.94 -3.78
N CYS A 32 2.59 5.50 -2.91
CA CYS A 32 1.76 4.31 -3.07
C CYS A 32 0.27 4.66 -3.03
N TYR A 33 -0.14 5.72 -3.73
CA TYR A 33 -1.48 6.31 -3.69
C TYR A 33 -2.61 5.27 -3.63
N GLY A 34 -2.58 4.27 -4.51
CA GLY A 34 -3.63 3.25 -4.57
C GLY A 34 -3.66 2.35 -3.34
N LEU A 35 -2.50 1.98 -2.81
CA LEU A 35 -2.39 1.16 -1.59
C LEU A 35 -2.80 1.96 -0.36
N GLU A 36 -2.41 3.24 -0.31
CA GLU A 36 -2.79 4.17 0.77
C GLU A 36 -4.31 4.34 0.84
N ASP A 37 -4.99 4.56 -0.31
CA ASP A 37 -6.45 4.66 -0.35
C ASP A 37 -7.12 3.39 0.18
N ILE A 38 -6.67 2.21 -0.28
CA ILE A 38 -7.22 0.92 0.19
C ILE A 38 -7.03 0.77 1.69
N LEU A 39 -5.84 1.07 2.21
CA LEU A 39 -5.55 0.92 3.64
C LEU A 39 -6.30 1.96 4.47
N LEU A 40 -6.28 3.25 4.10
CA LEU A 40 -6.96 4.33 4.81
C LEU A 40 -8.46 4.08 4.93
N ARG A 41 -9.11 3.67 3.85
CA ARG A 41 -10.52 3.29 3.85
C ARG A 41 -10.83 2.22 4.91
N ASN A 42 -9.94 1.26 5.08
CA ASN A 42 -10.10 0.18 6.05
C ASN A 42 -9.72 0.61 7.47
N ILE A 43 -8.69 1.45 7.66
CA ILE A 43 -8.30 2.00 8.96
C ILE A 43 -9.42 2.89 9.53
N LEU A 44 -10.08 3.70 8.71
CA LEU A 44 -11.20 4.54 9.15
C LEU A 44 -12.36 3.71 9.73
N ARG A 45 -12.58 2.47 9.25
CA ARG A 45 -13.59 1.56 9.80
C ARG A 45 -13.29 1.13 11.24
N CYS A 46 -12.06 1.26 11.72
CA CYS A 46 -11.74 1.03 13.13
C CYS A 46 -12.40 2.05 14.05
N PHE A 47 -12.76 3.24 13.54
CA PHE A 47 -13.49 4.28 14.27
C PHE A 47 -15.02 4.17 14.07
N GLY A 48 -15.48 3.42 13.08
CA GLY A 48 -16.88 3.16 12.77
C GLY A 48 -17.10 2.96 11.27
N ASP A 49 -18.07 2.10 10.91
CA ASP A 49 -18.32 1.72 9.51
C ASP A 49 -18.80 2.87 8.60
N ASP A 50 -19.25 3.98 9.19
CA ASP A 50 -19.73 5.16 8.45
C ASP A 50 -18.59 6.12 8.07
N TYR A 51 -17.38 5.94 8.63
CA TYR A 51 -16.24 6.80 8.33
C TYR A 51 -15.51 6.36 7.07
N LYS A 52 -15.16 7.35 6.23
CA LYS A 52 -14.55 7.12 4.92
C LYS A 52 -13.74 8.33 4.46
N VAL A 53 -12.88 8.12 3.50
CA VAL A 53 -12.30 9.19 2.67
C VAL A 53 -13.44 9.83 1.87
N THR A 54 -13.49 11.17 1.84
CA THR A 54 -14.50 11.96 1.13
C THR A 54 -13.94 12.65 -0.09
N ASP A 55 -12.66 13.03 -0.06
CA ASP A 55 -11.93 13.65 -1.15
C ASP A 55 -10.42 13.42 -1.00
N SER A 56 -9.66 13.64 -2.07
CA SER A 56 -8.20 13.62 -2.07
C SER A 56 -7.67 14.70 -3.02
N PHE A 57 -6.58 15.34 -2.65
CA PHE A 57 -5.95 16.40 -3.45
C PHE A 57 -4.44 16.43 -3.21
N ASP A 58 -3.72 17.00 -4.18
CA ASP A 58 -2.29 17.18 -4.11
C ASP A 58 -1.95 18.16 -2.98
N TYR A 59 -1.01 17.77 -2.12
CA TYR A 59 -0.58 18.56 -0.98
C TYR A 59 0.84 19.09 -1.20
N GLU A 60 0.98 20.40 -1.27
CA GLU A 60 2.30 21.06 -1.39
C GLU A 60 2.95 21.19 -0.02
N ARG A 61 4.15 20.64 0.15
CA ARG A 61 4.94 20.85 1.37
C ARG A 61 5.46 22.29 1.41
N PRO A 62 5.21 23.04 2.50
CA PRO A 62 5.62 24.45 2.59
C PRO A 62 7.11 24.69 2.52
N ASP A 63 7.94 23.69 2.82
CA ASP A 63 9.39 23.76 2.97
C ASP A 63 10.16 23.09 1.82
N GLU A 64 9.47 22.52 0.82
CA GLU A 64 10.11 21.90 -0.34
C GLU A 64 10.29 22.89 -1.49
N PRO A 65 11.35 22.75 -2.31
CA PRO A 65 11.53 23.57 -3.49
C PRO A 65 10.40 23.30 -4.51
N GLU A 66 9.95 24.36 -5.22
CA GLU A 66 8.86 24.29 -6.23
C GLU A 66 9.10 23.29 -7.37
N ASP A 67 10.33 22.76 -7.50
CA ASP A 67 10.74 21.80 -8.53
C ASP A 67 10.81 20.34 -8.01
N SER A 68 10.25 20.02 -6.83
CA SER A 68 10.23 18.63 -6.37
C SER A 68 9.16 17.85 -7.12
N ASP A 69 9.56 16.74 -7.75
CA ASP A 69 8.64 15.82 -8.45
C ASP A 69 7.81 14.96 -7.45
N GLU A 70 8.01 15.14 -6.14
CA GLU A 70 7.31 14.40 -5.10
C GLU A 70 5.97 15.09 -4.78
N MET A 71 4.88 14.42 -5.09
CA MET A 71 3.53 14.90 -4.80
C MET A 71 2.96 14.15 -3.59
N ASP A 72 2.89 14.85 -2.45
CA ASP A 72 2.12 14.36 -1.33
C ASP A 72 0.63 14.39 -1.62
N VAL A 73 -0.12 13.52 -0.94
CA VAL A 73 -1.57 13.47 -1.07
C VAL A 73 -2.24 13.77 0.28
N ALA A 74 -3.15 14.71 0.27
CA ALA A 74 -4.05 14.97 1.39
C ALA A 74 -5.37 14.22 1.17
N TRP A 75 -5.80 13.49 2.19
CA TRP A 75 -7.03 12.71 2.23
C TRP A 75 -8.00 13.34 3.21
N ASP A 76 -9.03 13.99 2.70
CA ASP A 76 -10.13 14.46 3.53
C ASP A 76 -11.04 13.31 3.94
N THR A 77 -11.46 13.33 5.19
CA THR A 77 -12.34 12.29 5.75
C THR A 77 -13.59 12.90 6.39
N ASN A 78 -14.59 12.06 6.61
CA ASN A 78 -15.73 12.45 7.45
C ASN A 78 -15.57 12.01 8.92
N LEU A 79 -14.37 11.58 9.34
CA LEU A 79 -14.08 11.28 10.75
C LEU A 79 -13.92 12.59 11.52
N PRO A 80 -14.76 12.87 12.54
CA PRO A 80 -14.63 14.07 13.34
C PRO A 80 -13.27 14.16 14.03
N TRP A 81 -12.63 15.33 13.92
CA TRP A 81 -11.32 15.58 14.53
C TRP A 81 -11.26 15.27 16.03
N GLU A 82 -12.35 15.56 16.76
CA GLU A 82 -12.46 15.28 18.20
C GLU A 82 -12.40 13.77 18.49
N ILE A 83 -13.07 12.94 17.67
CA ILE A 83 -13.05 11.47 17.82
C ILE A 83 -11.63 10.96 17.58
N TYR A 84 -11.00 11.39 16.48
CA TYR A 84 -9.61 11.02 16.21
C TYR A 84 -8.68 11.39 17.37
N CYS A 85 -8.74 12.64 17.86
CA CYS A 85 -7.88 13.09 18.96
C CYS A 85 -8.05 12.29 20.24
N ASN A 86 -9.28 11.83 20.54
CA ASN A 86 -9.57 11.04 21.72
C ASN A 86 -9.13 9.58 21.60
N GLU A 87 -9.15 9.01 20.40
CA GLU A 87 -8.97 7.58 20.17
C GLU A 87 -7.63 7.20 19.53
N LYS A 88 -6.93 8.12 18.85
CA LYS A 88 -5.73 7.85 18.05
C LYS A 88 -4.62 7.03 18.72
N ASP A 89 -4.52 7.08 20.05
CA ASP A 89 -3.51 6.37 20.84
C ASP A 89 -4.05 5.09 21.48
N THR A 90 -5.36 4.93 21.53
CA THR A 90 -6.04 3.86 22.28
C THR A 90 -6.96 2.99 21.43
N ASN A 91 -7.15 3.32 20.14
CA ASN A 91 -8.02 2.54 19.27
C ASN A 91 -7.33 1.26 18.83
N ASP A 92 -7.53 0.19 19.62
CA ASP A 92 -7.06 -1.17 19.37
C ASP A 92 -8.11 -2.03 18.63
N VAL A 93 -9.15 -1.42 18.06
CA VAL A 93 -10.12 -2.12 17.21
C VAL A 93 -9.41 -2.67 15.99
N ILE A 94 -9.47 -3.99 15.82
CA ILE A 94 -8.86 -4.69 14.70
C ILE A 94 -9.93 -4.96 13.66
N VAL A 95 -9.69 -4.56 12.42
CA VAL A 95 -10.55 -4.91 11.29
C VAL A 95 -9.74 -5.62 10.20
N ASP A 96 -10.39 -6.57 9.52
CA ASP A 96 -9.80 -7.16 8.32
C ASP A 96 -9.89 -6.18 7.16
N VAL A 97 -8.82 -6.05 6.39
CA VAL A 97 -8.80 -5.23 5.17
C VAL A 97 -9.71 -5.85 4.14
N LEU A 98 -10.70 -5.06 3.71
CA LEU A 98 -11.64 -5.44 2.66
C LEU A 98 -11.28 -4.75 1.35
N ILE A 99 -11.39 -5.53 0.29
CA ILE A 99 -11.20 -5.11 -1.10
C ILE A 99 -12.40 -5.57 -1.94
N ASP A 100 -12.58 -4.95 -3.09
CA ASP A 100 -13.58 -5.35 -4.09
C ASP A 100 -13.04 -5.16 -5.52
N LYS A 101 -13.88 -5.38 -6.53
CA LYS A 101 -13.45 -5.28 -7.94
C LYS A 101 -12.97 -3.89 -8.32
N SER A 102 -13.52 -2.83 -7.70
CA SER A 102 -13.14 -1.45 -8.04
C SER A 102 -11.70 -1.13 -7.63
N ASP A 103 -11.14 -1.87 -6.69
CA ASP A 103 -9.77 -1.66 -6.24
C ASP A 103 -8.73 -2.01 -7.30
N ILE A 104 -9.09 -2.75 -8.34
CA ILE A 104 -8.16 -3.07 -9.43
C ILE A 104 -7.66 -1.81 -10.14
N SER A 105 -8.48 -0.76 -10.19
CA SER A 105 -8.09 0.54 -10.78
C SER A 105 -7.11 1.35 -9.92
N ARG A 106 -6.85 0.91 -8.70
CA ARG A 106 -5.89 1.49 -7.76
C ARG A 106 -4.53 0.79 -7.80
N ILE A 107 -4.43 -0.30 -8.54
CA ILE A 107 -3.19 -1.05 -8.71
C ILE A 107 -2.52 -0.62 -9.99
N GLY A 108 -1.25 -0.24 -9.87
CA GLY A 108 -0.47 0.27 -10.99
C GLY A 108 -0.95 1.63 -11.50
N HIS A 109 -0.21 2.16 -12.43
CA HIS A 109 -0.49 3.46 -13.06
C HIS A 109 -1.13 3.33 -14.46
N THR A 110 -1.07 2.16 -15.07
CA THR A 110 -1.65 1.90 -16.40
C THR A 110 -2.24 0.50 -16.47
N SER A 111 -3.43 0.39 -17.09
CA SER A 111 -4.05 -0.89 -17.40
C SER A 111 -4.54 -0.93 -18.84
N TYR A 112 -4.35 -2.04 -19.52
CA TYR A 112 -4.76 -2.21 -20.92
C TYR A 112 -5.03 -3.68 -21.29
N GLY A 113 -5.76 -3.86 -22.40
CA GLY A 113 -6.02 -5.19 -22.95
C GLY A 113 -4.96 -5.60 -23.95
N GLY A 114 -4.33 -6.74 -23.75
CA GLY A 114 -3.44 -7.35 -24.74
C GLY A 114 -4.17 -7.83 -25.99
N SER A 115 -3.42 -8.19 -27.05
CA SER A 115 -3.96 -8.77 -28.28
C SER A 115 -4.66 -10.14 -28.07
N ASP A 116 -4.39 -10.77 -26.94
CA ASP A 116 -4.96 -12.03 -26.46
C ASP A 116 -6.21 -11.84 -25.56
N ASN A 117 -6.70 -10.59 -25.45
CA ASN A 117 -7.80 -10.20 -24.57
C ASN A 117 -7.51 -10.43 -23.07
N MET A 118 -6.26 -10.43 -22.67
CA MET A 118 -5.87 -10.50 -21.25
C MET A 118 -5.65 -9.10 -20.69
N THR A 119 -5.98 -8.90 -19.42
CA THR A 119 -5.71 -7.64 -18.71
C THR A 119 -4.25 -7.58 -18.27
N LYS A 120 -3.60 -6.49 -18.62
CA LYS A 120 -2.24 -6.14 -18.22
C LYS A 120 -2.25 -4.89 -17.39
N ILE A 121 -1.47 -4.86 -16.32
CA ILE A 121 -1.38 -3.75 -15.36
C ILE A 121 0.09 -3.44 -15.16
N THR A 122 0.50 -2.20 -15.40
CA THR A 122 1.87 -1.74 -15.18
C THR A 122 1.94 -1.01 -13.85
N ALA A 123 2.86 -1.43 -12.99
CA ALA A 123 3.12 -0.85 -11.67
C ALA A 123 4.54 -0.30 -11.61
N ASP A 124 4.75 0.69 -10.76
CA ASP A 124 6.07 1.25 -10.49
C ASP A 124 6.97 0.19 -9.82
N GLY A 125 8.23 0.11 -10.28
CA GLY A 125 9.18 -0.90 -9.81
C GLY A 125 9.39 -0.92 -8.31
N ASP A 126 9.33 0.25 -7.65
CA ASP A 126 9.55 0.38 -6.22
C ASP A 126 8.37 -0.14 -5.38
N THR A 127 7.16 -0.14 -5.93
CA THR A 127 5.92 -0.52 -5.22
C THR A 127 5.31 -1.83 -5.70
N CYS A 128 5.74 -2.32 -6.86
CA CYS A 128 5.13 -3.44 -7.58
C CYS A 128 4.93 -4.70 -6.72
N MET A 129 5.89 -5.01 -5.85
CA MET A 129 5.81 -6.20 -5.01
C MET A 129 4.71 -6.10 -3.94
N LEU A 130 4.47 -4.90 -3.40
CA LEU A 130 3.37 -4.64 -2.47
C LEU A 130 2.02 -4.67 -3.21
N GLU A 131 1.99 -4.10 -4.40
CA GLU A 131 0.82 -4.11 -5.28
C GLU A 131 0.44 -5.53 -5.73
N ALA A 132 1.42 -6.40 -5.98
CA ALA A 132 1.19 -7.81 -6.33
C ALA A 132 0.41 -8.55 -5.25
N ILE A 133 0.69 -8.29 -3.96
CA ILE A 133 -0.04 -8.90 -2.84
C ILE A 133 -1.54 -8.54 -2.92
N LEU A 134 -1.86 -7.27 -3.16
CA LEU A 134 -3.25 -6.82 -3.26
C LEU A 134 -3.88 -7.29 -4.57
N LEU A 135 -3.19 -7.16 -5.70
CA LEU A 135 -3.68 -7.58 -7.02
C LEU A 135 -4.10 -9.06 -7.03
N ARG A 136 -3.28 -9.94 -6.45
CA ARG A 136 -3.61 -11.36 -6.29
C ARG A 136 -4.97 -11.57 -5.60
N ASN A 137 -5.26 -10.78 -4.59
CA ASN A 137 -6.51 -10.83 -3.85
C ASN A 137 -7.67 -10.16 -4.59
N ILE A 138 -7.43 -9.02 -5.26
CA ILE A 138 -8.44 -8.30 -6.05
C ILE A 138 -8.92 -9.14 -7.23
N LEU A 139 -8.03 -9.85 -7.92
CA LEU A 139 -8.40 -10.74 -9.03
C LEU A 139 -9.42 -11.79 -8.59
N LYS A 140 -9.34 -12.30 -7.36
CA LYS A 140 -10.32 -13.25 -6.80
C LYS A 140 -11.71 -12.61 -6.59
N CYS A 141 -11.83 -11.27 -6.52
CA CYS A 141 -13.13 -10.58 -6.50
C CYS A 141 -13.89 -10.74 -7.83
N PHE A 142 -13.18 -10.92 -8.94
CA PHE A 142 -13.78 -11.23 -10.24
C PHE A 142 -14.10 -12.73 -10.40
N GLY A 143 -13.41 -13.59 -9.67
CA GLY A 143 -13.62 -15.05 -9.64
C GLY A 143 -12.36 -15.80 -9.22
N GLU A 144 -12.51 -16.93 -8.52
CA GLU A 144 -11.40 -17.73 -7.99
C GLU A 144 -10.38 -18.22 -9.04
N GLN A 145 -10.77 -18.25 -10.30
CA GLN A 145 -9.92 -18.68 -11.42
C GLN A 145 -8.95 -17.60 -11.89
N TYR A 146 -9.17 -16.31 -11.50
CA TYR A 146 -8.35 -15.22 -11.98
C TYR A 146 -7.11 -15.00 -11.11
N HIS A 147 -5.96 -14.88 -11.75
CA HIS A 147 -4.65 -14.75 -11.10
C HIS A 147 -3.62 -14.08 -12.04
N ILE A 148 -2.50 -13.67 -11.48
CA ILE A 148 -1.33 -13.21 -12.23
C ILE A 148 -0.70 -14.44 -12.91
N ILE A 149 -0.47 -14.37 -14.22
CA ILE A 149 0.16 -15.44 -15.01
C ILE A 149 1.66 -15.23 -15.15
N GLU A 150 2.05 -13.96 -15.33
CA GLU A 150 3.42 -13.58 -15.66
C GLU A 150 3.70 -12.17 -15.12
N GLU A 151 4.94 -11.93 -14.75
CA GLU A 151 5.49 -10.64 -14.35
C GLU A 151 6.63 -10.32 -15.30
N LEU A 152 6.58 -9.15 -15.94
CA LEU A 152 7.53 -8.75 -16.98
C LEU A 152 8.14 -7.39 -16.63
N ASP A 153 9.48 -7.30 -16.64
CA ASP A 153 10.17 -6.02 -16.54
C ASP A 153 9.89 -5.18 -17.79
N VAL A 154 9.40 -3.97 -17.59
CA VAL A 154 9.14 -3.00 -18.66
C VAL A 154 10.11 -1.84 -18.48
N PRO A 155 11.02 -1.60 -19.44
CA PRO A 155 11.89 -0.43 -19.37
C PRO A 155 11.05 0.85 -19.37
N LYS A 156 11.31 1.76 -18.45
CA LYS A 156 10.76 3.12 -18.51
C LYS A 156 11.28 3.82 -19.77
N ASP A 157 10.46 4.65 -20.41
CA ASP A 157 10.79 5.33 -21.66
C ASP A 157 12.10 6.15 -21.51
N MET A 158 12.99 5.96 -22.48
CA MET A 158 14.45 6.11 -22.43
C MET A 158 15.00 7.55 -22.40
N ASP A 159 14.21 8.59 -22.25
CA ASP A 159 14.79 9.94 -22.37
C ASP A 159 15.39 10.50 -21.05
N ASP A 160 15.05 9.96 -19.87
CA ASP A 160 15.62 10.42 -18.58
C ASP A 160 15.79 9.31 -17.51
N ALA A 161 15.50 8.05 -17.81
CA ALA A 161 15.51 6.99 -16.81
C ALA A 161 16.91 6.45 -16.50
N ASP A 162 17.20 6.25 -15.23
CA ASP A 162 18.31 5.40 -14.80
C ASP A 162 18.09 3.99 -15.40
N PRO A 163 19.11 3.34 -15.99
CA PRO A 163 19.00 1.99 -16.57
C PRO A 163 18.46 0.91 -15.60
N TRP A 164 18.39 1.23 -14.32
CA TRP A 164 17.88 0.36 -13.24
C TRP A 164 16.44 0.67 -12.83
N ASP A 165 15.85 1.75 -13.34
CA ASP A 165 14.48 2.14 -13.06
C ASP A 165 13.53 1.47 -14.06
N THR A 166 12.97 0.33 -13.66
CA THR A 166 12.07 -0.49 -14.49
C THR A 166 10.71 -0.60 -13.80
N ASP A 167 9.66 -0.44 -14.59
CA ASP A 167 8.30 -0.79 -14.17
C ASP A 167 8.10 -2.30 -14.25
N LEU A 168 7.10 -2.81 -13.54
CA LEU A 168 6.68 -4.21 -13.64
C LEU A 168 5.29 -4.31 -14.29
N GLU A 169 5.16 -5.10 -15.34
CA GLU A 169 3.88 -5.44 -15.95
C GLU A 169 3.36 -6.76 -15.40
N PHE A 170 2.21 -6.74 -14.76
CA PHE A 170 1.45 -7.92 -14.37
C PHE A 170 0.55 -8.37 -15.52
N VAL A 171 0.83 -9.52 -16.10
CA VAL A 171 -0.06 -10.18 -17.06
C VAL A 171 -1.02 -11.07 -16.28
N THR A 172 -2.33 -10.84 -16.45
CA THR A 172 -3.35 -11.62 -15.73
C THR A 172 -4.18 -12.46 -16.69
N ASN A 173 -4.81 -13.53 -16.21
CA ASN A 173 -5.80 -14.25 -17.00
C ASN A 173 -7.22 -13.68 -16.90
N LEU A 174 -7.38 -12.47 -16.34
CA LEU A 174 -8.66 -11.75 -16.35
C LEU A 174 -8.90 -11.20 -17.76
N PRO A 175 -10.00 -11.58 -18.45
CA PRO A 175 -10.32 -11.04 -19.76
C PRO A 175 -10.56 -9.54 -19.71
N TRP A 176 -10.00 -8.82 -20.69
CA TRP A 176 -10.10 -7.36 -20.76
C TRP A 176 -11.55 -6.85 -20.83
N ASP A 177 -12.43 -7.56 -21.53
CA ASP A 177 -13.83 -7.22 -21.61
C ASP A 177 -14.57 -7.36 -20.27
N ILE A 178 -14.16 -8.31 -19.42
CA ILE A 178 -14.66 -8.44 -18.05
C ILE A 178 -14.11 -7.30 -17.19
N TYR A 179 -12.80 -7.00 -17.27
CA TYR A 179 -12.19 -5.86 -16.59
C TYR A 179 -12.94 -4.57 -16.91
N MET A 180 -13.07 -4.20 -18.20
CA MET A 180 -13.74 -2.97 -18.65
C MET A 180 -15.19 -2.85 -18.21
N LYS A 181 -15.87 -3.97 -18.04
CA LYS A 181 -17.25 -4.00 -17.58
C LYS A 181 -17.37 -3.83 -16.06
N ASP A 182 -16.50 -4.47 -15.31
CA ASP A 182 -16.67 -4.72 -13.87
C ASP A 182 -15.68 -3.94 -12.98
N CYS A 183 -14.63 -3.31 -13.52
CA CYS A 183 -13.55 -2.65 -12.74
C CYS A 183 -14.01 -1.45 -11.88
N ASN A 184 -15.21 -0.93 -12.11
CA ASN A 184 -15.79 0.15 -11.30
C ASN A 184 -16.91 -0.33 -10.37
N LEU A 185 -17.11 -1.64 -10.24
CA LEU A 185 -18.17 -2.20 -9.40
C LEU A 185 -17.64 -2.48 -8.00
N ASN A 186 -18.27 -1.89 -6.99
CA ASN A 186 -18.03 -2.20 -5.57
C ASN A 186 -18.72 -3.54 -5.22
N GLU A 187 -18.33 -4.61 -5.91
CA GLU A 187 -18.89 -5.95 -5.78
C GLU A 187 -17.81 -6.99 -5.55
N GLY A 188 -18.21 -8.16 -5.04
CA GLY A 188 -17.28 -9.25 -4.80
C GLY A 188 -16.34 -9.01 -3.62
N THR A 189 -16.78 -8.18 -2.64
CA THR A 189 -15.98 -7.82 -1.47
C THR A 189 -15.35 -9.03 -0.80
N ARG A 190 -14.05 -8.96 -0.56
CA ARG A 190 -13.23 -9.99 0.08
C ARG A 190 -12.29 -9.41 1.11
N LYS A 191 -11.80 -10.26 1.98
CA LYS A 191 -10.67 -9.98 2.86
C LYS A 191 -9.37 -10.22 2.10
N VAL A 192 -8.39 -9.38 2.34
CA VAL A 192 -7.04 -9.60 1.82
C VAL A 192 -6.40 -10.76 2.58
N GLU A 193 -6.06 -11.83 1.88
CA GLU A 193 -5.37 -12.99 2.43
C GLU A 193 -3.87 -12.86 2.23
N LEU A 194 -3.12 -13.12 3.30
CA LEU A 194 -1.66 -13.12 3.32
C LEU A 194 -1.11 -14.52 3.55
N GLU A 195 0.04 -14.80 2.94
CA GLU A 195 0.78 -16.03 3.01
C GLU A 195 2.19 -15.79 3.56
N LYS A 196 2.90 -16.85 3.92
CA LYS A 196 4.30 -16.72 4.40
C LYS A 196 5.24 -16.23 3.31
N GLU A 197 4.93 -16.60 2.09
CA GLU A 197 5.66 -16.27 0.88
C GLU A 197 5.67 -14.76 0.62
N ASP A 198 4.64 -14.03 1.07
CA ASP A 198 4.56 -12.56 0.96
C ASP A 198 5.68 -11.85 1.72
N MET A 199 6.36 -12.54 2.63
CA MET A 199 7.56 -12.03 3.30
C MET A 199 8.66 -11.65 2.31
N GLN A 200 8.71 -12.29 1.14
CA GLN A 200 9.68 -12.00 0.08
C GLN A 200 9.38 -10.70 -0.67
N SER A 201 8.13 -10.21 -0.55
CA SER A 201 7.67 -8.96 -1.16
C SER A 201 7.86 -7.74 -0.24
N ILE A 202 8.31 -7.96 0.99
CA ILE A 202 8.52 -6.90 1.98
C ILE A 202 10.00 -6.57 2.06
N GLY A 203 10.31 -5.31 1.85
CA GLY A 203 11.66 -4.76 1.95
C GLY A 203 12.57 -5.10 0.76
N CYS A 204 13.62 -4.31 0.64
CA CYS A 204 14.65 -4.53 -0.36
C CYS A 204 15.69 -5.59 0.06
N GLN A 205 15.82 -5.84 1.36
CA GLN A 205 16.71 -6.85 1.94
C GLN A 205 16.11 -7.44 3.21
N SER A 206 16.26 -8.74 3.38
CA SER A 206 15.87 -9.42 4.60
C SER A 206 16.98 -10.38 5.09
N TYR A 207 17.27 -10.35 6.39
CA TYR A 207 18.26 -11.20 7.02
C TYR A 207 17.74 -11.71 8.35
N GLY A 208 17.26 -12.94 8.36
CA GLY A 208 16.86 -13.62 9.59
C GLY A 208 15.82 -12.82 10.40
N ASP A 209 16.31 -12.07 11.38
CA ASP A 209 15.51 -11.33 12.34
C ASP A 209 15.21 -9.86 11.96
N TRP A 210 15.61 -9.40 10.77
CA TRP A 210 15.30 -8.04 10.33
C TRP A 210 15.00 -7.90 8.82
N VAL A 211 14.24 -6.86 8.48
CA VAL A 211 13.89 -6.46 7.12
C VAL A 211 14.25 -4.99 6.93
N LEU A 212 14.87 -4.65 5.81
CA LEU A 212 15.19 -3.28 5.42
C LEU A 212 14.23 -2.83 4.32
N CYS A 213 13.52 -1.74 4.58
CA CYS A 213 12.54 -1.16 3.68
C CYS A 213 12.97 0.23 3.21
N ASN A 214 12.51 0.64 2.03
CA ASN A 214 12.61 2.02 1.58
C ASN A 214 11.78 2.91 2.51
N GLU A 215 12.29 4.09 2.91
CA GLU A 215 11.56 5.03 3.76
C GLU A 215 10.19 5.38 3.18
N LYS A 216 10.07 5.57 1.87
CA LYS A 216 8.83 5.96 1.18
C LYS A 216 7.72 4.90 1.24
N THR A 217 8.09 3.61 1.32
CA THR A 217 7.13 2.49 1.38
C THR A 217 6.99 1.92 2.79
N ALA A 218 7.88 2.28 3.70
CA ALA A 218 8.02 1.68 5.02
C ALA A 218 6.71 1.64 5.84
N ALA A 219 5.88 2.67 5.72
CA ALA A 219 4.60 2.74 6.44
C ALA A 219 3.63 1.61 6.01
N ILE A 220 3.51 1.38 4.71
CA ILE A 220 2.67 0.33 4.14
C ILE A 220 3.28 -1.03 4.45
N GLU A 221 4.59 -1.15 4.25
CA GLU A 221 5.33 -2.38 4.53
C GLU A 221 5.22 -2.78 6.01
N GLN A 222 5.23 -1.83 6.95
CA GLN A 222 5.01 -2.10 8.37
C GLN A 222 3.64 -2.73 8.64
N ILE A 223 2.58 -2.21 8.01
CA ILE A 223 1.21 -2.72 8.16
C ILE A 223 1.13 -4.16 7.62
N LEU A 224 1.65 -4.40 6.43
CA LEU A 224 1.69 -5.71 5.80
C LEU A 224 2.54 -6.69 6.63
N LEU A 225 3.77 -6.31 6.99
CA LEU A 225 4.70 -7.12 7.76
C LEU A 225 4.10 -7.56 9.10
N SER A 226 3.43 -6.64 9.82
CA SER A 226 2.77 -6.94 11.09
C SER A 226 1.74 -8.06 10.99
N SER A 227 1.08 -8.19 9.84
CA SER A 227 0.12 -9.27 9.57
C SER A 227 0.79 -10.52 9.00
N ILE A 228 1.82 -10.39 8.14
CA ILE A 228 2.57 -11.52 7.58
C ILE A 228 3.29 -12.29 8.69
N LEU A 229 3.88 -11.62 9.68
CA LEU A 229 4.54 -12.25 10.81
C LEU A 229 3.62 -13.24 11.54
N LYS A 230 2.33 -12.93 11.65
CA LYS A 230 1.33 -13.83 12.25
C LYS A 230 1.11 -15.13 11.43
N CYS A 231 1.46 -15.15 10.13
CA CYS A 231 1.45 -16.39 9.34
C CYS A 231 2.47 -17.42 9.85
N PHE A 232 3.54 -16.96 10.52
CA PHE A 232 4.55 -17.83 11.14
C PHE A 232 4.16 -18.27 12.56
N GLY A 233 3.22 -17.57 13.20
CA GLY A 233 2.67 -17.86 14.52
C GLY A 233 2.19 -16.58 15.21
N GLU A 234 1.10 -16.65 15.97
CA GLU A 234 0.46 -15.50 16.63
C GLU A 234 1.39 -14.68 17.57
N GLY A 235 2.50 -15.26 17.98
CA GLY A 235 3.48 -14.60 18.85
C GLY A 235 4.52 -13.78 18.11
N HIS A 236 4.56 -13.82 16.76
CA HIS A 236 5.54 -13.08 16.00
C HIS A 236 5.07 -11.65 15.73
N CYS A 237 5.97 -10.69 15.92
CA CYS A 237 5.70 -9.26 15.78
C CYS A 237 6.97 -8.50 15.36
N ILE A 238 6.80 -7.24 15.01
CA ILE A 238 7.90 -6.27 14.91
C ILE A 238 8.28 -5.89 16.34
N GLU A 239 9.56 -6.05 16.69
CA GLU A 239 10.09 -5.78 18.03
C GLU A 239 10.69 -4.38 18.14
N GLU A 240 11.37 -3.92 17.09
CA GLU A 240 12.05 -2.62 17.05
C GLU A 240 12.02 -2.05 15.63
N ILE A 241 11.98 -0.72 15.54
CA ILE A 241 12.03 0.03 14.28
C ILE A 241 13.19 1.02 14.38
N GLU A 242 14.09 0.99 13.41
CA GLU A 242 15.26 1.86 13.36
C GLU A 242 15.34 2.55 12.00
N THR A 243 15.48 3.87 11.99
CA THR A 243 15.72 4.62 10.76
C THR A 243 17.22 4.60 10.46
N TYR A 244 17.56 4.14 9.28
CA TYR A 244 18.93 4.05 8.81
C TYR A 244 19.17 5.08 7.71
N THR A 245 20.07 6.00 7.98
CA THR A 245 20.57 6.95 6.96
C THR A 245 22.01 6.56 6.63
N PRO A 246 22.32 6.19 5.38
CA PRO A 246 23.68 5.82 5.00
C PRO A 246 24.66 6.98 5.25
N GLU A 247 25.69 6.74 6.09
CA GLU A 247 26.66 7.79 6.44
C GLU A 247 27.61 8.19 5.28
N GLU A 248 27.71 7.35 4.23
CA GLU A 248 28.75 7.46 3.21
C GLU A 248 28.27 7.99 1.85
N SER A 249 26.96 8.13 1.62
CA SER A 249 26.40 8.60 0.35
C SER A 249 25.22 9.54 0.58
N PRO A 250 25.37 10.84 0.39
CA PRO A 250 24.27 11.79 0.55
C PRO A 250 23.14 11.62 -0.49
N ASN A 251 23.30 10.72 -1.46
CA ASN A 251 22.30 10.40 -2.50
C ASN A 251 21.67 9.03 -2.30
N GLU A 252 22.01 8.27 -1.24
CA GLU A 252 21.33 7.02 -0.94
C GLU A 252 20.04 7.32 -0.17
N MET A 253 18.92 6.73 -0.61
CA MET A 253 17.62 6.88 0.06
C MET A 253 17.72 6.41 1.52
N ALA A 254 17.05 7.12 2.40
CA ALA A 254 16.89 6.69 3.78
C ALA A 254 16.07 5.37 3.81
N CYS A 255 16.42 4.49 4.71
CA CYS A 255 15.79 3.21 4.87
C CYS A 255 15.25 3.04 6.28
N VAL A 256 14.23 2.23 6.42
CA VAL A 256 13.68 1.82 7.72
C VAL A 256 13.97 0.34 7.94
N LYS A 257 14.53 0.03 9.08
CA LYS A 257 14.86 -1.33 9.48
C LYS A 257 13.86 -1.83 10.51
N PHE A 258 13.16 -2.90 10.19
CA PHE A 258 12.24 -3.59 11.09
C PHE A 258 12.92 -4.82 11.67
N TYR A 259 13.13 -4.85 12.97
CA TYR A 259 13.54 -6.05 13.68
C TYR A 259 12.31 -6.88 14.03
N THR A 260 12.38 -8.18 13.78
CA THR A 260 11.25 -9.09 13.97
C THR A 260 11.61 -10.19 14.97
N SER A 261 10.59 -10.76 15.59
CA SER A 261 10.74 -11.91 16.51
C SER A 261 10.92 -13.25 15.79
N LEU A 262 11.11 -13.27 14.46
CA LEU A 262 11.43 -14.49 13.74
C LEU A 262 12.87 -14.94 14.09
N PRO A 263 13.08 -16.22 14.38
CA PRO A 263 14.44 -16.73 14.63
C PRO A 263 15.29 -16.68 13.35
N CYS A 264 16.56 -16.33 13.51
CA CYS A 264 17.57 -16.36 12.47
C CYS A 264 17.76 -17.77 11.86
#